data_ae878f427766eddec284464fae9f31e2
#
_entry.id   ae878f427766eddec284464fae9f31e2
#
_cell.length_a   1.000
_cell.length_b   1.000
_cell.length_c   1.000
_cell.angle_alpha   90.00
_cell.angle_beta   90.00
_cell.angle_gamma   90.00
#
_symmetry.space_group_name_H-M   'P 1'
#
loop_
_entity.id
_entity.type
_entity.pdbx_description
1 polymer ?
#
loop_
_entity_poly.entity_id
_entity_poly.type
_entity_poly.pdbx_seq_one_letter_code
_entity_poly.pdbx_strand_id
1 'polypeptide(L)'
;MTSFVNFQSRCDRLQHYEVRYPSHAIIKAVFVPSGSAETVGASHPKAMIMDSYNFMTPINENQTLYFWFQLRNFSPGDAALSKVMDDGVRAAFAEDRRVLAAVHEGFKNQATQSLDLATDRAPLTFRKQLARMIAAENSGP
;
A
#
# COMPACT_ATOMS: atom_id res chain seq x y z
N MET A 1 -10.14 -11.48 -6.40
CA MET A 1 -10.17 -10.03 -6.06
C MET A 1 -11.36 -9.26 -6.67
N THR A 2 -12.23 -9.90 -7.41
CA THR A 2 -13.37 -9.28 -8.13
C THR A 2 -14.68 -9.27 -7.36
N SER A 3 -14.74 -9.84 -6.15
CA SER A 3 -15.98 -9.98 -5.38
C SER A 3 -16.40 -8.73 -4.58
N PHE A 4 -15.54 -7.73 -4.46
CA PHE A 4 -15.85 -6.53 -3.68
C PHE A 4 -16.47 -5.39 -4.48
N VAL A 5 -16.38 -5.46 -5.80
CA VAL A 5 -16.83 -4.40 -6.68
C VAL A 5 -18.08 -4.89 -7.41
N ASN A 6 -19.22 -4.36 -7.03
CA ASN A 6 -20.52 -4.76 -7.58
C ASN A 6 -20.78 -4.15 -8.97
N PHE A 7 -19.79 -4.27 -9.87
CA PHE A 7 -20.01 -4.03 -11.29
C PHE A 7 -20.46 -5.35 -11.93
N GLN A 8 -21.60 -5.33 -12.58
CA GLN A 8 -22.13 -6.48 -13.33
C GLN A 8 -21.28 -6.87 -14.56
N SER A 9 -20.22 -6.09 -14.83
CA SER A 9 -19.30 -6.23 -15.96
C SER A 9 -17.87 -5.86 -15.56
N ARG A 10 -16.97 -5.87 -16.53
CA ARG A 10 -15.59 -5.38 -16.35
C ARG A 10 -15.57 -3.94 -15.84
N CYS A 11 -14.61 -3.62 -14.99
CA CYS A 11 -14.34 -2.26 -14.53
C CYS A 11 -12.88 -1.88 -14.82
N ASP A 12 -12.64 -0.59 -14.96
CA ASP A 12 -11.31 -0.04 -14.95
C ASP A 12 -10.89 0.22 -13.50
N ARG A 13 -9.63 -0.04 -13.20
CA ARG A 13 -9.04 0.23 -11.90
C ARG A 13 -7.88 1.21 -12.06
N LEU A 14 -8.04 2.37 -11.44
CA LEU A 14 -6.97 3.35 -11.27
C LEU A 14 -6.36 3.14 -9.89
N GLN A 15 -5.04 3.09 -9.82
CA GLN A 15 -4.36 2.91 -8.55
C GLN A 15 -3.21 3.90 -8.44
N HIS A 16 -3.23 4.68 -7.37
CA HIS A 16 -2.21 5.65 -7.04
C HIS A 16 -1.53 5.27 -5.73
N TYR A 17 -0.21 5.28 -5.74
CA TYR A 17 0.62 5.00 -4.57
C TYR A 17 1.31 6.30 -4.15
N GLU A 18 1.20 6.63 -2.88
CA GLU A 18 1.79 7.82 -2.27
C GLU A 18 2.58 7.41 -1.04
N VAL A 19 3.75 8.01 -0.86
CA VAL A 19 4.54 7.85 0.36
C VAL A 19 4.70 9.22 1.02
N ARG A 20 4.36 9.29 2.30
CA ARG A 20 4.62 10.44 3.16
C ARG A 20 5.67 10.06 4.19
N TYR A 21 6.79 10.71 4.09
CA TYR A 21 7.92 10.44 4.97
C TYR A 21 7.63 10.80 6.42
N PRO A 22 8.21 10.07 7.38
CA PRO A 22 9.14 8.96 7.17
C PRO A 22 8.47 7.60 6.96
N SER A 23 7.18 7.43 7.28
CA SER A 23 6.64 6.09 7.55
C SER A 23 5.21 5.84 7.06
N HIS A 24 4.62 6.71 6.25
CA HIS A 24 3.26 6.53 5.78
C HIS A 24 3.23 6.10 4.31
N ALA A 25 2.52 5.01 4.02
CA ALA A 25 2.20 4.60 2.66
C ALA A 25 0.67 4.63 2.45
N ILE A 26 0.24 5.25 1.37
CA ILE A 26 -1.16 5.41 1.03
C ILE A 26 -1.39 4.79 -0.34
N ILE A 27 -2.41 3.95 -0.43
CA ILE A 27 -2.85 3.34 -1.68
C ILE A 27 -4.26 3.83 -1.95
N LYS A 28 -4.45 4.58 -3.02
CA LYS A 28 -5.75 5.06 -3.47
C LYS A 28 -6.20 4.22 -4.64
N ALA A 29 -7.32 3.53 -4.51
CA ALA A 29 -7.89 2.69 -5.56
C ALA A 29 -9.26 3.24 -5.97
N VAL A 30 -9.44 3.50 -7.26
CA VAL A 30 -10.69 3.96 -7.86
C VAL A 30 -11.14 2.92 -8.87
N PHE A 31 -12.37 2.48 -8.74
CA PHE A 31 -13.00 1.55 -9.65
C PHE A 31 -14.14 2.26 -10.37
N VAL A 32 -14.14 2.22 -11.69
CA VAL A 32 -15.15 2.86 -12.55
C VAL A 32 -15.62 1.90 -13.63
N PRO A 33 -16.78 2.11 -14.25
CA PRO A 33 -17.20 1.30 -15.39
C PRO A 33 -16.13 1.28 -16.48
N SER A 34 -16.00 0.15 -17.17
CA SER A 34 -14.98 -0.04 -18.21
C SER A 34 -15.05 1.06 -19.28
N GLY A 35 -13.88 1.59 -19.65
CA GLY A 35 -13.72 2.70 -20.60
C GLY A 35 -13.88 4.09 -20.00
N SER A 36 -14.10 4.22 -18.69
CA SER A 36 -14.31 5.54 -18.04
C SER A 36 -13.06 6.10 -17.35
N ALA A 37 -11.99 5.30 -17.20
CA ALA A 37 -10.82 5.69 -16.43
C ALA A 37 -10.11 6.94 -16.97
N GLU A 38 -9.91 7.00 -18.29
CA GLU A 38 -9.17 8.08 -18.94
C GLU A 38 -9.98 9.39 -19.07
N THR A 39 -11.32 9.30 -19.09
CA THR A 39 -12.18 10.44 -19.34
C THR A 39 -12.66 11.12 -18.07
N VAL A 40 -13.08 10.37 -17.08
CA VAL A 40 -13.77 10.89 -15.89
C VAL A 40 -13.09 10.43 -14.59
N GLY A 41 -12.52 9.21 -14.58
CA GLY A 41 -11.81 8.68 -13.42
C GLY A 41 -12.61 8.73 -12.12
N ALA A 42 -12.00 9.27 -11.06
CA ALA A 42 -12.61 9.39 -9.74
C ALA A 42 -13.86 10.31 -9.69
N SER A 43 -14.05 11.17 -10.69
CA SER A 43 -15.23 12.06 -10.80
C SER A 43 -16.44 11.35 -11.40
N HIS A 44 -16.32 10.10 -11.82
CA HIS A 44 -17.44 9.34 -12.35
C HIS A 44 -18.51 9.14 -11.26
N PRO A 45 -19.83 9.38 -11.54
CA PRO A 45 -20.89 9.27 -10.52
C PRO A 45 -20.98 7.90 -9.84
N LYS A 46 -20.53 6.85 -10.54
CA LYS A 46 -20.48 5.47 -10.01
C LYS A 46 -19.08 5.05 -9.56
N ALA A 47 -18.17 6.00 -9.36
CA ALA A 47 -16.83 5.67 -8.88
C ALA A 47 -16.89 5.07 -7.47
N MET A 48 -16.32 3.90 -7.32
CA MET A 48 -16.11 3.26 -6.02
C MET A 48 -14.66 3.51 -5.62
N ILE A 49 -14.48 4.24 -4.52
CA ILE A 49 -13.16 4.64 -4.03
C ILE A 49 -12.87 3.85 -2.77
N MET A 50 -11.66 3.30 -2.71
CA MET A 50 -11.14 2.60 -1.54
C MET A 50 -9.70 3.05 -1.31
N ASP A 51 -9.46 3.73 -0.20
CA ASP A 51 -8.14 4.19 0.19
C ASP A 51 -7.62 3.34 1.35
N SER A 52 -6.38 2.89 1.25
CA SER A 52 -5.67 2.17 2.31
C SER A 52 -4.55 3.03 2.86
N TYR A 53 -4.54 3.22 4.17
CA TYR A 53 -3.54 3.97 4.91
C TYR A 53 -2.71 3.00 5.73
N ASN A 54 -1.40 3.10 5.60
CA ASN A 54 -0.45 2.19 6.22
C ASN A 54 0.61 3.01 6.96
N PHE A 55 0.85 2.66 8.22
CA PHE A 55 1.78 3.35 9.12
C PHE A 55 2.79 2.35 9.65
N MET A 56 4.06 2.63 9.39
CA MET A 56 5.16 1.75 9.78
C MET A 56 6.01 2.46 10.83
N THR A 57 6.00 1.94 12.06
CA THR A 57 6.76 2.49 13.17
C THR A 57 7.85 1.50 13.55
N PRO A 58 9.13 1.80 13.32
CA PRO A 58 10.23 0.92 13.70
C PRO A 58 10.30 0.78 15.22
N ILE A 59 10.50 -0.46 15.70
CA ILE A 59 10.79 -0.76 17.11
C ILE A 59 12.29 -0.95 17.29
N ASN A 60 12.89 -1.70 16.39
CA ASN A 60 14.32 -1.96 16.33
C ASN A 60 14.71 -2.41 14.90
N GLU A 61 15.95 -2.80 14.69
CA GLU A 61 16.48 -3.22 13.38
C GLU A 61 15.75 -4.42 12.75
N ASN A 62 15.04 -5.22 13.54
CA ASN A 62 14.37 -6.44 13.10
C ASN A 62 12.84 -6.38 13.21
N GLN A 63 12.27 -5.33 13.80
CA GLN A 63 10.86 -5.27 14.12
C GLN A 63 10.27 -3.91 13.81
N THR A 64 9.09 -3.92 13.21
CA THR A 64 8.29 -2.74 12.89
C THR A 64 6.84 -2.98 13.32
N LEU A 65 6.25 -2.03 14.02
CA LEU A 65 4.80 -1.98 14.22
C LEU A 65 4.16 -1.52 12.91
N TYR A 66 3.13 -2.22 12.49
CA TYR A 66 2.39 -1.93 11.28
C TYR A 66 0.93 -1.72 11.62
N PHE A 67 0.47 -0.48 11.46
CA PHE A 67 -0.93 -0.08 11.63
C PHE A 67 -1.53 0.22 10.27
N TRP A 68 -2.79 -0.10 10.10
CA TRP A 68 -3.50 0.17 8.86
C TRP A 68 -4.97 0.39 9.10
N PHE A 69 -5.59 1.12 8.18
CA PHE A 69 -7.04 1.21 8.04
C PHE A 69 -7.43 1.48 6.59
N GLN A 70 -8.68 1.21 6.27
CA GLN A 70 -9.25 1.48 4.96
C GLN A 70 -10.45 2.42 5.06
N LEU A 71 -10.57 3.29 4.08
CA LEU A 71 -11.73 4.15 3.85
C LEU A 71 -12.39 3.75 2.54
N ARG A 72 -13.72 3.84 2.49
CA ARG A 72 -14.49 3.63 1.27
C ARG A 72 -15.64 4.61 1.16
N ASN A 73 -16.03 4.98 -0.07
CA ASN A 73 -17.16 5.87 -0.33
C ASN A 73 -18.47 5.13 -0.63
N PHE A 74 -18.49 3.82 -0.58
CA PHE A 74 -19.65 2.99 -0.91
C PHE A 74 -20.08 2.14 0.28
N SER A 75 -21.38 1.87 0.40
CA SER A 75 -21.98 1.06 1.47
C SER A 75 -21.45 1.39 2.88
N PRO A 76 -21.45 2.66 3.33
CA PRO A 76 -20.74 3.06 4.56
C PRO A 76 -21.32 2.44 5.83
N GLY A 77 -22.60 2.08 5.84
CA GLY A 77 -23.26 1.44 6.98
C GLY A 77 -23.26 -0.10 6.95
N ASP A 78 -22.70 -0.72 5.93
CA ASP A 78 -22.69 -2.17 5.77
C ASP A 78 -21.57 -2.82 6.60
N ALA A 79 -21.94 -3.29 7.81
CA ALA A 79 -21.03 -3.98 8.72
C ALA A 79 -20.59 -5.35 8.19
N ALA A 80 -21.44 -6.05 7.46
CA ALA A 80 -21.09 -7.35 6.89
C ALA A 80 -20.03 -7.20 5.80
N LEU A 81 -20.20 -6.22 4.89
CA LEU A 81 -19.19 -5.89 3.91
C LEU A 81 -17.89 -5.42 4.57
N SER A 82 -17.96 -4.61 5.64
CA SER A 82 -16.79 -4.18 6.39
C SER A 82 -15.99 -5.37 6.91
N LYS A 83 -16.70 -6.36 7.48
CA LYS A 83 -16.04 -7.58 7.97
C LYS A 83 -15.38 -8.39 6.85
N VAL A 84 -16.07 -8.58 5.74
CA VAL A 84 -15.51 -9.31 4.58
C VAL A 84 -14.25 -8.61 4.06
N MET A 85 -14.25 -7.28 3.97
CA MET A 85 -13.08 -6.51 3.57
C MET A 85 -11.93 -6.62 4.57
N ASP A 86 -12.20 -6.51 5.87
CA ASP A 86 -11.19 -6.67 6.92
C ASP A 86 -10.56 -8.07 6.89
N ASP A 87 -11.38 -9.13 6.83
CA ASP A 87 -10.90 -10.51 6.73
C ASP A 87 -10.00 -10.71 5.50
N GLY A 88 -10.39 -10.15 4.35
CA GLY A 88 -9.61 -10.22 3.11
C GLY A 88 -8.25 -9.52 3.21
N VAL A 89 -8.21 -8.34 3.80
CA VAL A 89 -6.96 -7.59 4.00
C VAL A 89 -6.05 -8.29 5.00
N ARG A 90 -6.60 -8.80 6.10
CA ARG A 90 -5.82 -9.57 7.09
C ARG A 90 -5.20 -10.82 6.46
N ALA A 91 -5.93 -11.53 5.61
CA ALA A 91 -5.41 -12.69 4.90
C ALA A 91 -4.25 -12.29 3.96
N ALA A 92 -4.39 -11.20 3.19
CA ALA A 92 -3.34 -10.68 2.32
C ALA A 92 -2.09 -10.28 3.13
N PHE A 93 -2.25 -9.55 4.23
CA PHE A 93 -1.12 -9.14 5.07
C PHE A 93 -0.46 -10.32 5.79
N ALA A 94 -1.19 -11.38 6.12
CA ALA A 94 -0.60 -12.60 6.65
C ALA A 94 0.28 -13.31 5.61
N GLU A 95 -0.09 -13.25 4.33
CA GLU A 95 0.74 -13.72 3.22
C GLU A 95 1.99 -12.84 3.05
N ASP A 96 1.82 -11.53 2.96
CA ASP A 96 2.91 -10.56 2.85
C ASP A 96 3.93 -10.70 3.99
N ARG A 97 3.45 -10.88 5.23
CA ARG A 97 4.32 -11.09 6.39
C ARG A 97 5.23 -12.30 6.24
N ARG A 98 4.72 -13.40 5.68
CA ARG A 98 5.54 -14.61 5.44
C ARG A 98 6.63 -14.33 4.40
N VAL A 99 6.28 -13.63 3.33
CA VAL A 99 7.23 -13.26 2.28
C VAL A 99 8.29 -12.31 2.82
N LEU A 100 7.89 -11.26 3.55
CA LEU A 100 8.81 -10.30 4.14
C LEU A 100 9.76 -10.94 5.15
N ALA A 101 9.28 -11.88 5.97
CA ALA A 101 10.13 -12.63 6.88
C ALA A 101 11.19 -13.46 6.13
N ALA A 102 10.80 -14.13 5.05
CA ALA A 102 11.73 -14.90 4.21
C ALA A 102 12.76 -13.99 3.52
N VAL A 103 12.33 -12.83 3.01
CA VAL A 103 13.23 -11.82 2.42
C VAL A 103 14.23 -11.30 3.46
N HIS A 104 13.77 -11.02 4.69
CA HIS A 104 14.62 -10.55 5.77
C HIS A 104 15.71 -11.58 6.12
N GLU A 105 15.36 -12.86 6.24
CA GLU A 105 16.34 -13.94 6.43
C GLU A 105 17.28 -14.08 5.23
N GLY A 106 16.79 -13.89 4.01
CA GLY A 106 17.61 -13.85 2.80
C GLY A 106 18.68 -12.75 2.86
N PHE A 107 18.31 -11.56 3.32
CA PHE A 107 19.27 -10.45 3.48
C PHE A 107 20.35 -10.72 4.51
N LYS A 108 20.04 -11.38 5.61
CA LYS A 108 21.03 -11.79 6.63
C LYS A 108 22.08 -12.75 6.07
N ASN A 109 21.68 -13.59 5.13
CA ASN A 109 22.52 -14.62 4.54
C ASN A 109 23.17 -14.20 3.21
N GLN A 110 22.95 -12.98 2.73
CA GLN A 110 23.48 -12.52 1.45
C GLN A 110 24.98 -12.28 1.52
N ALA A 111 25.72 -13.03 0.71
CA ALA A 111 27.13 -12.78 0.43
C ALA A 111 27.35 -11.81 -0.74
N THR A 112 26.29 -11.38 -1.44
CA THR A 112 26.37 -10.58 -2.67
C THR A 112 25.56 -9.27 -2.55
N GLN A 113 26.03 -8.25 -3.26
CA GLN A 113 25.38 -6.95 -3.32
C GLN A 113 24.01 -7.05 -4.01
N SER A 114 23.02 -6.37 -3.44
CA SER A 114 21.68 -6.25 -4.02
C SER A 114 21.74 -5.57 -5.39
N LEU A 115 21.02 -6.10 -6.37
CA LEU A 115 20.89 -5.54 -7.71
C LEU A 115 19.60 -4.73 -7.79
N ASP A 116 19.74 -3.45 -8.12
CA ASP A 116 18.60 -2.56 -8.34
C ASP A 116 18.21 -2.57 -9.83
N LEU A 117 16.93 -2.75 -10.10
CA LEU A 117 16.36 -2.72 -11.45
C LEU A 117 15.72 -1.35 -11.75
N ALA A 118 15.46 -1.05 -13.01
CA ALA A 118 14.78 0.19 -13.41
C ALA A 118 13.38 0.34 -12.79
N THR A 119 12.72 -0.76 -12.48
CA THR A 119 11.43 -0.83 -11.80
C THR A 119 11.51 -0.43 -10.31
N ASP A 120 12.71 -0.46 -9.71
CA ASP A 120 12.92 -0.18 -8.28
C ASP A 120 13.09 1.30 -7.97
N ARG A 121 12.78 2.18 -8.93
CA ARG A 121 12.94 3.63 -8.78
C ARG A 121 12.24 4.21 -7.54
N ALA A 122 11.01 3.77 -7.26
CA ALA A 122 10.24 4.27 -6.13
C ALA A 122 10.84 3.86 -4.77
N PRO A 123 11.10 2.57 -4.49
CA PRO A 123 11.76 2.16 -3.26
C PRO A 123 13.17 2.73 -3.11
N LEU A 124 13.93 2.90 -4.19
CA LEU A 124 15.24 3.55 -4.14
C LEU A 124 15.15 5.03 -3.75
N THR A 125 14.18 5.74 -4.30
CA THR A 125 13.93 7.14 -3.93
C THR A 125 13.54 7.25 -2.46
N PHE A 126 12.68 6.33 -1.98
CA PHE A 126 12.29 6.26 -0.58
C PHE A 126 13.50 6.07 0.34
N ARG A 127 14.34 5.06 0.08
CA ARG A 127 15.54 4.78 0.88
C ARG A 127 16.51 5.97 0.92
N LYS A 128 16.76 6.61 -0.22
CA LYS A 128 17.62 7.79 -0.31
C LYS A 128 17.09 8.96 0.52
N GLN A 129 15.80 9.22 0.47
CA GLN A 129 15.19 10.30 1.22
C GLN A 129 15.19 10.01 2.72
N LEU A 130 14.87 8.79 3.12
CA LEU A 130 14.92 8.37 4.53
C LEU A 130 16.35 8.50 5.09
N ALA A 131 17.37 8.06 4.35
CA ALA A 131 18.77 8.20 4.76
C ALA A 131 19.18 9.67 4.95
N ARG A 132 18.70 10.59 4.09
CA ARG A 132 18.94 12.03 4.24
C ARG A 132 18.30 12.58 5.51
N MET A 133 17.08 12.16 5.84
CA MET A 133 16.39 12.60 7.06
C MET A 133 17.12 12.12 8.31
N ILE A 134 17.54 10.85 8.34
CA ILE A 134 18.34 10.30 9.45
C ILE A 134 19.67 11.04 9.60
N ALA A 135 20.37 11.33 8.49
CA ALA A 135 21.62 12.10 8.55
C ALA A 135 21.41 13.51 9.08
N ALA A 136 20.31 14.17 8.73
CA ALA A 136 19.97 15.50 9.23
C ALA A 136 19.65 15.49 10.73
N GLU A 137 18.95 14.48 11.25
CA GLU A 137 18.71 14.33 12.70
C GLU A 137 20.01 14.15 13.49
N ASN A 138 20.96 13.37 12.96
CA ASN A 138 22.24 13.10 13.60
C ASN A 138 23.22 14.30 13.52
N SER A 139 22.93 15.27 12.64
CA SER A 139 23.76 16.48 12.46
C SER A 139 23.24 17.68 13.28
N GLY A 140 22.29 17.44 14.19
CA GLY A 140 21.54 18.45 14.96
C GLY A 140 22.33 19.69 15.42
N PRO A 141 21.62 20.73 15.88
CA PRO A 141 22.25 22.06 16.10
C PRO A 141 23.39 22.01 17.10
#